data_4846e5c3310a7b6ad17b4a96cde87a76
#
_entry.id   4846e5c3310a7b6ad17b4a96cde87a76
#
_cell.length_a   1.000
_cell.length_b   1.000
_cell.length_c   1.000
_cell.angle_alpha   90.00
_cell.angle_beta   90.00
_cell.angle_gamma   90.00
#
_symmetry.space_group_name_H-M   'P 1'
#
loop_
_entity.id
_entity.type
_entity.pdbx_description
1 polymer ?
#
loop_
_entity_poly.entity_id
_entity_poly.type
_entity_poly.pdbx_seq_one_letter_code
_entity_poly.pdbx_strand_id
1 'polypeptide(L)'
;MDVHVTRSTLRGTARAPPSKSYTHRALLAAGYSDGATVESPLVSADTRATARAVTAFGGSVDPVGSEVDGGRAVEIPDDADALAVDGFGGRPAVPDDVIDCANSGTTMRLVTAAAALADGTTVLTGDASLRSRPQGPLLDALADLGVRAESTRGNGRAPLVVTGPLSGGEVAIPGDVSSQYVTALLMAGAV
;
A
#
# COMPACT_ATOMS: atom_id res chain seq x y z
N MET A 1 12.17 -28.18 4.47
CA MET A 1 11.52 -28.93 3.37
C MET A 1 12.45 -28.83 2.18
N ASP A 2 13.04 -29.95 1.78
CA ASP A 2 13.94 -29.97 0.63
C ASP A 2 13.11 -30.25 -0.63
N VAL A 3 13.34 -29.45 -1.66
CA VAL A 3 12.68 -29.61 -2.96
C VAL A 3 13.68 -30.20 -3.95
N HIS A 4 13.39 -31.38 -4.47
CA HIS A 4 14.16 -32.01 -5.53
C HIS A 4 13.58 -31.65 -6.89
N VAL A 5 14.36 -30.94 -7.71
CA VAL A 5 13.98 -30.61 -9.08
C VAL A 5 14.71 -31.53 -10.06
N THR A 6 13.94 -32.26 -10.86
CA THR A 6 14.47 -33.13 -11.90
C THR A 6 14.11 -32.55 -13.29
N ARG A 7 14.91 -32.90 -14.28
CA ARG A 7 14.64 -32.53 -15.69
C ARG A 7 13.29 -33.10 -16.11
N SER A 8 12.39 -32.23 -16.56
CA SER A 8 11.05 -32.61 -17.05
C SER A 8 10.68 -31.84 -18.32
N THR A 9 9.71 -32.34 -19.06
CA THR A 9 9.14 -31.66 -20.22
C THR A 9 7.72 -31.23 -19.90
N LEU A 10 7.44 -29.94 -20.01
CA LEU A 10 6.11 -29.38 -19.85
C LEU A 10 5.43 -29.21 -21.21
N ARG A 11 4.13 -29.57 -21.30
CA ARG A 11 3.29 -29.35 -22.47
C ARG A 11 1.93 -28.87 -22.02
N GLY A 12 1.30 -27.98 -22.78
CA GLY A 12 -0.01 -27.43 -22.51
C GLY A 12 0.02 -25.92 -22.26
N THR A 13 -1.12 -25.38 -21.87
CA THR A 13 -1.31 -23.97 -21.57
C THR A 13 -1.55 -23.82 -20.08
N ALA A 14 -0.90 -22.83 -19.45
CA ALA A 14 -1.15 -22.46 -18.07
C ALA A 14 -1.49 -20.97 -18.00
N ARG A 15 -2.44 -20.61 -17.14
CA ARG A 15 -2.71 -19.21 -16.80
C ARG A 15 -1.71 -18.77 -15.72
N ALA A 16 -0.99 -17.69 -15.98
CA ALA A 16 -0.13 -17.10 -14.95
C ALA A 16 -0.99 -16.59 -13.77
N PRO A 17 -0.54 -16.79 -12.51
CA PRO A 17 -1.25 -16.22 -11.37
C PRO A 17 -1.19 -14.69 -11.42
N PRO A 18 -2.17 -13.99 -10.83
CA PRO A 18 -2.12 -12.54 -10.69
C PRO A 18 -0.91 -12.10 -9.84
N SER A 19 -0.47 -10.86 -10.05
CA SER A 19 0.70 -10.32 -9.35
C SER A 19 0.30 -9.53 -8.11
N LYS A 20 0.80 -9.95 -6.95
CA LYS A 20 0.64 -9.21 -5.68
C LYS A 20 1.13 -7.76 -5.81
N SER A 21 2.28 -7.56 -6.46
CA SER A 21 2.86 -6.23 -6.64
C SER A 21 2.01 -5.30 -7.52
N TYR A 22 1.36 -5.83 -8.54
CA TYR A 22 0.43 -5.04 -9.35
C TYR A 22 -0.87 -4.78 -8.59
N THR A 23 -1.40 -5.74 -7.85
CA THR A 23 -2.61 -5.55 -7.05
C THR A 23 -2.47 -4.42 -6.03
N HIS A 24 -1.35 -4.36 -5.29
CA HIS A 24 -1.10 -3.23 -4.37
C HIS A 24 -1.15 -1.87 -5.08
N ARG A 25 -0.49 -1.77 -6.23
CA ARG A 25 -0.43 -0.52 -7.00
C ARG A 25 -1.77 -0.16 -7.60
N ALA A 26 -2.50 -1.14 -8.13
CA ALA A 26 -3.83 -0.93 -8.71
C ALA A 26 -4.82 -0.43 -7.65
N LEU A 27 -4.85 -1.06 -6.46
CA LEU A 27 -5.70 -0.63 -5.35
C LEU A 27 -5.39 0.81 -4.92
N LEU A 28 -4.12 1.16 -4.76
CA LEU A 28 -3.76 2.51 -4.33
C LEU A 28 -3.97 3.55 -5.45
N ALA A 29 -3.69 3.21 -6.72
CA ALA A 29 -3.96 4.10 -7.85
C ALA A 29 -5.46 4.36 -8.00
N ALA A 30 -6.30 3.33 -7.85
CA ALA A 30 -7.75 3.49 -7.81
C ALA A 30 -8.19 4.35 -6.62
N GLY A 31 -7.55 4.18 -5.46
CA GLY A 31 -7.78 5.01 -4.27
C GLY A 31 -7.49 6.50 -4.52
N TYR A 32 -6.46 6.83 -5.27
CA TYR A 32 -6.13 8.22 -5.62
C TYR A 32 -7.08 8.84 -6.65
N SER A 33 -7.80 8.04 -7.41
CA SER A 33 -8.80 8.49 -8.38
C SER A 33 -10.19 8.63 -7.74
N ASP A 34 -11.19 8.93 -8.55
CA ASP A 34 -12.60 8.91 -8.12
C ASP A 34 -13.11 7.48 -7.88
N GLY A 35 -12.38 6.49 -8.39
CA GLY A 35 -12.66 5.07 -8.24
C GLY A 35 -12.38 4.28 -9.51
N ALA A 36 -12.25 2.97 -9.36
CA ALA A 36 -12.02 2.05 -10.48
C ALA A 36 -12.34 0.60 -10.08
N THR A 37 -12.45 -0.28 -11.08
CA THR A 37 -12.49 -1.72 -10.85
C THR A 37 -11.12 -2.33 -11.06
N VAL A 38 -10.64 -3.07 -10.09
CA VAL A 38 -9.40 -3.85 -10.16
C VAL A 38 -9.75 -5.29 -10.51
N GLU A 39 -9.51 -5.68 -11.76
CA GLU A 39 -9.81 -7.02 -12.24
C GLU A 39 -8.68 -8.01 -11.94
N SER A 40 -9.05 -9.26 -11.69
CA SER A 40 -8.14 -10.36 -11.39
C SER A 40 -7.08 -10.00 -10.32
N PRO A 41 -7.48 -9.47 -9.16
CA PRO A 41 -6.53 -9.15 -8.11
C PRO A 41 -5.90 -10.42 -7.52
N LEU A 42 -4.66 -10.34 -7.04
CA LEU A 42 -4.15 -11.35 -6.15
C LEU A 42 -4.58 -10.98 -4.72
N VAL A 43 -5.59 -11.64 -4.20
CA VAL A 43 -6.03 -11.44 -2.82
C VAL A 43 -5.14 -12.22 -1.85
N SER A 44 -4.66 -11.55 -0.83
CA SER A 44 -3.79 -12.10 0.21
C SER A 44 -3.86 -11.22 1.46
N ALA A 45 -3.30 -11.65 2.58
CA ALA A 45 -3.21 -10.82 3.78
C ALA A 45 -2.53 -9.46 3.51
N ASP A 46 -1.51 -9.45 2.65
CA ASP A 46 -0.77 -8.23 2.28
C ASP A 46 -1.65 -7.26 1.46
N THR A 47 -2.34 -7.74 0.43
CA THR A 47 -3.19 -6.89 -0.43
C THR A 47 -4.43 -6.41 0.30
N ARG A 48 -5.00 -7.22 1.22
CA ARG A 48 -6.06 -6.78 2.14
C ARG A 48 -5.58 -5.65 3.06
N ALA A 49 -4.31 -5.66 3.48
CA ALA A 49 -3.76 -4.54 4.25
C ALA A 49 -3.73 -3.24 3.44
N THR A 50 -3.46 -3.31 2.12
CA THR A 50 -3.56 -2.13 1.24
C THR A 50 -5.02 -1.70 1.05
N ALA A 51 -5.95 -2.63 0.88
CA ALA A 51 -7.37 -2.32 0.78
C ALA A 51 -7.87 -1.59 2.03
N ARG A 52 -7.53 -2.09 3.23
CA ARG A 52 -7.85 -1.41 4.49
C ARG A 52 -7.25 -0.02 4.59
N ALA A 53 -6.03 0.18 4.08
CA ALA A 53 -5.41 1.51 4.06
C ALA A 53 -6.15 2.48 3.14
N VAL A 54 -6.62 2.03 1.97
CA VAL A 54 -7.48 2.84 1.08
C VAL A 54 -8.76 3.24 1.79
N THR A 55 -9.39 2.30 2.50
CA THR A 55 -10.60 2.59 3.29
C THR A 55 -10.29 3.57 4.43
N ALA A 56 -9.18 3.40 5.15
CA ALA A 56 -8.78 4.31 6.21
C ALA A 56 -8.52 5.75 5.71
N PHE A 57 -8.15 5.91 4.46
CA PHE A 57 -7.97 7.22 3.80
C PHE A 57 -9.27 7.83 3.25
N GLY A 58 -10.41 7.19 3.48
CA GLY A 58 -11.73 7.71 3.10
C GLY A 58 -12.34 7.11 1.84
N GLY A 59 -11.67 6.12 1.23
CA GLY A 59 -12.24 5.33 0.13
C GLY A 59 -12.97 4.07 0.59
N SER A 60 -13.32 3.19 -0.34
CA SER A 60 -13.76 1.82 -0.06
C SER A 60 -13.15 0.81 -1.02
N VAL A 61 -13.09 -0.45 -0.62
CA VAL A 61 -12.65 -1.57 -1.48
C VAL A 61 -13.54 -2.77 -1.20
N ASP A 62 -14.39 -3.12 -2.14
CA ASP A 62 -15.40 -4.15 -2.01
C ASP A 62 -15.32 -5.17 -3.16
N PRO A 63 -15.63 -6.45 -2.94
CA PRO A 63 -15.78 -7.41 -4.04
C PRO A 63 -16.89 -6.97 -4.98
N VAL A 64 -16.68 -7.08 -6.30
CA VAL A 64 -17.71 -6.73 -7.28
C VAL A 64 -18.91 -7.68 -7.13
N GLY A 65 -20.12 -7.13 -7.02
CA GLY A 65 -21.36 -7.88 -6.83
C GLY A 65 -21.68 -8.20 -5.37
N SER A 66 -20.89 -7.77 -4.41
CA SER A 66 -21.28 -7.81 -3.01
C SER A 66 -22.34 -6.74 -2.71
N GLU A 67 -23.34 -7.09 -1.89
CA GLU A 67 -24.23 -6.07 -1.33
C GLU A 67 -23.45 -5.32 -0.24
N VAL A 68 -23.34 -4.00 -0.41
CA VAL A 68 -22.69 -3.13 0.60
C VAL A 68 -23.63 -3.04 1.80
N ASP A 69 -23.32 -3.75 2.86
CA ASP A 69 -24.09 -3.71 4.10
C ASP A 69 -23.64 -2.52 4.96
N GLY A 70 -24.29 -1.36 4.76
CA GLY A 70 -24.36 -0.27 5.72
C GLY A 70 -23.06 0.25 6.34
N GLY A 71 -21.94 0.28 5.58
CA GLY A 71 -20.67 0.89 6.07
C GLY A 71 -19.74 -0.04 6.84
N ARG A 72 -20.04 -1.35 6.88
CA ARG A 72 -19.11 -2.33 7.43
C ARG A 72 -18.14 -2.78 6.34
N ALA A 73 -16.84 -2.76 6.65
CA ALA A 73 -15.83 -3.28 5.73
C ALA A 73 -16.19 -4.73 5.33
N VAL A 74 -16.46 -4.95 4.04
CA VAL A 74 -16.77 -6.28 3.52
C VAL A 74 -15.49 -7.12 3.52
N GLU A 75 -15.56 -8.34 4.01
CA GLU A 75 -14.43 -9.25 3.93
C GLU A 75 -14.17 -9.62 2.47
N ILE A 76 -12.99 -9.32 1.95
CA ILE A 76 -12.60 -9.65 0.58
C ILE A 76 -12.27 -11.15 0.50
N PRO A 77 -13.01 -11.97 -0.27
CA PRO A 77 -12.71 -13.39 -0.44
C PRO A 77 -11.36 -13.63 -1.14
N ASP A 78 -10.72 -14.79 -0.89
CA ASP A 78 -9.45 -15.14 -1.51
C ASP A 78 -9.56 -15.29 -3.04
N ASP A 79 -10.72 -15.65 -3.53
CA ASP A 79 -11.06 -15.94 -4.92
C ASP A 79 -11.86 -14.82 -5.60
N ALA A 80 -11.85 -13.61 -5.05
CA ALA A 80 -12.53 -12.48 -5.68
C ALA A 80 -11.98 -12.21 -7.09
N ASP A 81 -12.86 -12.25 -8.09
CA ASP A 81 -12.52 -12.02 -9.50
C ASP A 81 -12.24 -10.55 -9.79
N ALA A 82 -12.89 -9.64 -9.07
CA ALA A 82 -12.69 -8.21 -9.20
C ALA A 82 -13.04 -7.47 -7.91
N LEU A 83 -12.38 -6.31 -7.71
CA LEU A 83 -12.62 -5.40 -6.59
C LEU A 83 -13.07 -4.05 -7.12
N ALA A 84 -14.23 -3.58 -6.65
CA ALA A 84 -14.66 -2.21 -6.85
C ALA A 84 -13.96 -1.33 -5.80
N VAL A 85 -13.31 -0.28 -6.26
CA VAL A 85 -12.67 0.71 -5.40
C VAL A 85 -13.41 2.02 -5.60
N ASP A 86 -13.93 2.59 -4.52
CA ASP A 86 -14.37 3.98 -4.47
C ASP A 86 -13.21 4.79 -3.90
N GLY A 87 -12.72 5.75 -4.64
CA GLY A 87 -11.49 6.45 -4.33
C GLY A 87 -11.69 7.60 -3.36
N PHE A 88 -10.58 8.13 -2.82
CA PHE A 88 -10.57 9.32 -1.96
C PHE A 88 -10.23 10.62 -2.73
N GLY A 89 -10.28 10.59 -4.07
CA GLY A 89 -10.21 11.79 -4.91
C GLY A 89 -8.90 12.59 -4.79
N GLY A 90 -7.76 11.92 -4.84
CA GLY A 90 -6.43 12.54 -4.87
C GLY A 90 -5.80 12.73 -3.49
N ARG A 91 -6.50 13.35 -2.52
CA ARG A 91 -5.94 13.60 -1.19
C ARG A 91 -6.58 12.70 -0.13
N PRO A 92 -5.80 11.83 0.53
CA PRO A 92 -6.31 10.98 1.57
C PRO A 92 -6.76 11.80 2.79
N ALA A 93 -7.84 11.37 3.44
CA ALA A 93 -8.23 11.86 4.74
C ALA A 93 -7.22 11.39 5.82
N VAL A 94 -7.18 12.10 6.94
CA VAL A 94 -6.45 11.60 8.12
C VAL A 94 -7.25 10.44 8.71
N PRO A 95 -6.64 9.24 8.86
CA PRO A 95 -7.33 8.10 9.44
C PRO A 95 -7.74 8.31 10.90
N ASP A 96 -8.89 7.76 11.28
CA ASP A 96 -9.38 7.79 12.68
C ASP A 96 -8.54 6.91 13.63
N ASP A 97 -7.79 5.94 13.08
CA ASP A 97 -6.97 5.01 13.86
C ASP A 97 -5.62 4.76 13.16
N VAL A 98 -4.73 4.04 13.81
CA VAL A 98 -3.44 3.62 13.29
C VAL A 98 -3.63 2.68 12.11
N ILE A 99 -2.93 2.94 11.00
CA ILE A 99 -2.92 2.01 9.86
C ILE A 99 -2.03 0.81 10.15
N ASP A 100 -2.62 -0.37 10.26
CA ASP A 100 -1.90 -1.64 10.37
C ASP A 100 -1.61 -2.24 8.99
N CYS A 101 -0.35 -2.20 8.59
CA CYS A 101 0.15 -2.78 7.34
C CYS A 101 0.40 -4.30 7.42
N ALA A 102 0.05 -4.95 8.52
CA ALA A 102 0.28 -6.38 8.80
C ALA A 102 1.76 -6.77 8.57
N ASN A 103 2.05 -7.73 7.68
CA ASN A 103 3.42 -8.11 7.28
C ASN A 103 3.85 -7.47 5.95
N SER A 104 3.05 -6.59 5.37
CA SER A 104 3.26 -6.08 4.03
C SER A 104 4.24 -4.91 3.96
N GLY A 105 5.48 -5.17 3.56
CA GLY A 105 6.46 -4.12 3.28
C GLY A 105 6.06 -3.22 2.11
N THR A 106 5.35 -3.75 1.12
CA THR A 106 4.83 -2.97 -0.02
C THR A 106 3.76 -2.00 0.46
N THR A 107 2.77 -2.49 1.22
CA THR A 107 1.74 -1.63 1.83
C THR A 107 2.38 -0.52 2.66
N MET A 108 3.28 -0.87 3.58
CA MET A 108 3.95 0.12 4.43
C MET A 108 4.58 1.25 3.61
N ARG A 109 5.33 0.94 2.56
CA ARG A 109 6.02 1.96 1.74
C ARG A 109 5.08 2.82 0.92
N LEU A 110 4.13 2.18 0.24
CA LEU A 110 3.17 2.89 -0.60
C LEU A 110 2.25 3.79 0.25
N VAL A 111 1.76 3.26 1.37
CA VAL A 111 0.84 3.97 2.27
C VAL A 111 1.56 5.07 3.06
N THR A 112 2.86 4.91 3.37
CA THR A 112 3.65 5.99 4.00
C THR A 112 3.74 7.23 3.09
N ALA A 113 3.96 7.03 1.79
CA ALA A 113 3.95 8.15 0.84
C ALA A 113 2.54 8.72 0.62
N ALA A 114 1.50 7.88 0.61
CA ALA A 114 0.12 8.33 0.56
C ALA A 114 -0.24 9.19 1.79
N ALA A 115 0.13 8.75 2.98
CA ALA A 115 -0.09 9.49 4.22
C ALA A 115 0.54 10.89 4.21
N ALA A 116 1.63 11.08 3.46
CA ALA A 116 2.26 12.39 3.30
C ALA A 116 1.40 13.42 2.55
N LEU A 117 0.37 12.97 1.82
CA LEU A 117 -0.57 13.86 1.11
C LEU A 117 -1.72 14.35 2.01
N ALA A 118 -1.97 13.67 3.14
CA ALA A 118 -3.03 14.05 4.07
C ALA A 118 -2.69 15.36 4.79
N ASP A 119 -3.71 16.19 5.04
CA ASP A 119 -3.56 17.41 5.86
C ASP A 119 -3.69 17.07 7.35
N GLY A 120 -2.65 16.44 7.88
CA GLY A 120 -2.58 16.05 9.28
C GLY A 120 -1.61 14.89 9.53
N THR A 121 -1.79 14.21 10.66
CA THR A 121 -0.85 13.18 11.13
C THR A 121 -1.45 11.79 11.01
N THR A 122 -0.72 10.89 10.35
CA THR A 122 -1.02 9.47 10.24
C THR A 122 0.04 8.64 10.96
N VAL A 123 -0.39 7.61 11.67
CA VAL A 123 0.49 6.63 12.31
C VAL A 123 0.37 5.29 11.60
N LEU A 124 1.51 4.69 11.25
CA LEU A 124 1.56 3.40 10.58
C LEU A 124 2.34 2.37 11.40
N THR A 125 1.82 1.17 11.45
CA THR A 125 2.45 0.03 12.15
C THR A 125 2.32 -1.25 11.35
N GLY A 126 2.74 -2.35 11.91
CA GLY A 126 2.59 -3.70 11.39
C GLY A 126 3.09 -4.73 12.39
N ASP A 127 3.19 -5.97 11.96
CA ASP A 127 3.66 -7.06 12.83
C ASP A 127 5.15 -6.93 13.20
N ALA A 128 5.64 -7.82 14.05
CA ALA A 128 7.03 -7.81 14.53
C ALA A 128 8.05 -7.94 13.38
N SER A 129 7.73 -8.72 12.35
CA SER A 129 8.60 -8.90 11.18
C SER A 129 8.66 -7.60 10.35
N LEU A 130 7.52 -6.98 10.08
CA LEU A 130 7.46 -5.71 9.33
C LEU A 130 8.19 -4.59 10.09
N ARG A 131 8.00 -4.49 11.40
CA ARG A 131 8.69 -3.52 12.25
C ARG A 131 10.21 -3.71 12.33
N SER A 132 10.75 -4.84 11.85
CA SER A 132 12.20 -5.05 11.75
C SER A 132 12.80 -4.50 10.45
N ARG A 133 11.97 -4.19 9.45
CA ARG A 133 12.43 -3.77 8.11
C ARG A 133 12.70 -2.26 8.03
N PRO A 134 13.78 -1.83 7.34
CA PRO A 134 14.12 -0.41 7.24
C PRO A 134 13.12 0.36 6.36
N GLN A 135 12.87 1.61 6.75
CA GLN A 135 12.08 2.59 6.02
C GLN A 135 12.85 3.93 5.87
N GLY A 136 14.03 4.04 6.46
CA GLY A 136 14.84 5.26 6.51
C GLY A 136 14.89 6.03 5.20
N PRO A 137 15.31 5.43 4.06
CA PRO A 137 15.42 6.15 2.79
C PRO A 137 14.12 6.82 2.33
N LEU A 138 12.96 6.24 2.64
CA LEU A 138 11.68 6.86 2.32
C LEU A 138 11.35 8.01 3.27
N LEU A 139 11.65 7.83 4.56
CA LEU A 139 11.42 8.88 5.56
C LEU A 139 12.30 10.10 5.29
N ASP A 140 13.56 9.88 4.96
CA ASP A 140 14.52 10.95 4.60
C ASP A 140 14.05 11.69 3.35
N ALA A 141 13.62 10.96 2.30
CA ALA A 141 13.09 11.54 1.08
C ALA A 141 11.81 12.37 1.31
N LEU A 142 10.92 11.93 2.19
CA LEU A 142 9.72 12.69 2.56
C LEU A 142 10.08 13.93 3.37
N ALA A 143 11.09 13.86 4.22
CA ALA A 143 11.57 15.01 4.98
C ALA A 143 12.17 16.08 4.06
N ASP A 144 12.94 15.69 3.02
CA ASP A 144 13.44 16.58 1.99
C ASP A 144 12.31 17.29 1.21
N LEU A 145 11.14 16.65 1.11
CA LEU A 145 9.93 17.21 0.50
C LEU A 145 9.05 18.00 1.49
N GLY A 146 9.56 18.31 2.68
CA GLY A 146 8.90 19.15 3.68
C GLY A 146 7.90 18.42 4.59
N VAL A 147 7.82 17.10 4.51
CA VAL A 147 6.96 16.27 5.34
C VAL A 147 7.68 15.86 6.62
N ARG A 148 7.02 15.98 7.77
CA ARG A 148 7.52 15.35 8.99
C ARG A 148 7.26 13.85 8.92
N ALA A 149 8.29 13.07 8.57
CA ALA A 149 8.21 11.62 8.46
C ALA A 149 9.28 10.98 9.34
N GLU A 150 8.88 10.30 10.39
CA GLU A 150 9.81 9.77 11.38
C GLU A 150 9.40 8.42 11.96
N SER A 151 10.37 7.70 12.46
CA SER A 151 10.18 6.50 13.27
C SER A 151 9.97 6.90 14.71
N THR A 152 8.95 6.35 15.39
CA THR A 152 8.68 6.62 16.81
C THR A 152 9.86 6.27 17.72
N ARG A 153 10.79 5.44 17.24
CA ARG A 153 11.98 4.97 17.98
C ARG A 153 13.27 5.58 17.46
N GLY A 154 13.21 6.50 16.49
CA GLY A 154 14.38 7.14 15.89
C GLY A 154 15.33 6.19 15.15
N ASN A 155 14.86 5.00 14.75
CA ASN A 155 15.69 3.95 14.15
C ASN A 155 15.35 3.64 12.68
N GLY A 156 14.55 4.49 12.03
CA GLY A 156 14.12 4.33 10.66
C GLY A 156 13.21 3.11 10.40
N ARG A 157 12.51 2.61 11.43
CA ARG A 157 11.62 1.45 11.36
C ARG A 157 10.27 1.78 11.99
N ALA A 158 9.24 1.03 11.59
CA ALA A 158 7.91 1.20 12.16
C ALA A 158 7.87 0.93 13.70
N PRO A 159 6.94 1.57 14.44
CA PRO A 159 5.88 2.45 13.96
C PRO A 159 6.41 3.76 13.38
N LEU A 160 5.70 4.29 12.37
CA LEU A 160 6.02 5.53 11.70
C LEU A 160 4.98 6.60 12.01
N VAL A 161 5.43 7.85 12.06
CA VAL A 161 4.57 9.03 12.16
C VAL A 161 4.83 9.88 10.92
N VAL A 162 3.78 10.22 10.19
CA VAL A 162 3.85 11.03 8.98
C VAL A 162 2.88 12.19 9.13
N THR A 163 3.37 13.41 9.01
CA THR A 163 2.55 14.62 9.08
C THR A 163 2.74 15.42 7.79
N GLY A 164 1.70 15.43 6.95
CA GLY A 164 1.61 16.20 5.71
C GLY A 164 1.03 17.60 5.92
N PRO A 165 0.67 18.28 4.85
CA PRO A 165 0.70 17.80 3.47
C PRO A 165 2.08 17.93 2.81
N LEU A 166 2.34 17.04 1.84
CA LEU A 166 3.49 17.11 0.95
C LEU A 166 3.43 18.37 0.09
N SER A 167 4.52 19.13 0.04
CA SER A 167 4.57 20.38 -0.75
C SER A 167 5.24 20.22 -2.13
N GLY A 168 5.74 19.04 -2.46
CA GLY A 168 6.51 18.78 -3.67
C GLY A 168 7.95 19.28 -3.57
N GLY A 169 8.75 19.04 -4.61
CA GLY A 169 10.15 19.42 -4.65
C GLY A 169 11.03 18.43 -5.41
N GLU A 170 12.34 18.60 -5.30
CA GLU A 170 13.31 17.65 -5.81
C GLU A 170 13.83 16.77 -4.67
N VAL A 171 13.95 15.48 -4.93
CA VAL A 171 14.46 14.52 -3.96
C VAL A 171 15.35 13.48 -4.63
N ALA A 172 16.41 13.08 -3.96
CA ALA A 172 17.25 11.96 -4.35
C ALA A 172 17.01 10.78 -3.41
N ILE A 173 16.81 9.61 -3.98
CA ILE A 173 16.60 8.38 -3.20
C ILE A 173 17.54 7.28 -3.71
N PRO A 174 18.22 6.53 -2.81
CA PRO A 174 19.04 5.40 -3.22
C PRO A 174 18.23 4.36 -4.00
N GLY A 175 18.66 4.03 -5.23
CA GLY A 175 17.98 3.08 -6.10
C GLY A 175 18.34 1.60 -5.82
N ASP A 176 19.35 1.34 -5.02
CA ASP A 176 19.90 0.02 -4.71
C ASP A 176 19.24 -0.70 -3.53
N VAL A 177 18.43 0.01 -2.72
CA VAL A 177 17.78 -0.57 -1.55
C VAL A 177 16.43 -1.20 -1.89
N SER A 178 15.53 -0.45 -2.53
CA SER A 178 14.22 -0.94 -2.94
C SER A 178 13.55 -0.03 -3.96
N SER A 179 13.16 -0.58 -5.10
CA SER A 179 12.34 0.14 -6.10
C SER A 179 10.96 0.56 -5.58
N GLN A 180 10.50 -0.01 -4.46
CA GLN A 180 9.22 0.35 -3.85
C GLN A 180 9.22 1.75 -3.26
N TYR A 181 10.38 2.27 -2.81
CA TYR A 181 10.51 3.66 -2.35
C TYR A 181 10.25 4.63 -3.51
N VAL A 182 10.90 4.39 -4.64
CA VAL A 182 10.70 5.20 -5.85
C VAL A 182 9.25 5.13 -6.32
N THR A 183 8.67 3.92 -6.36
CA THR A 183 7.26 3.73 -6.74
C THR A 183 6.32 4.51 -5.81
N ALA A 184 6.56 4.48 -4.50
CA ALA A 184 5.73 5.17 -3.52
C ALA A 184 5.72 6.69 -3.76
N LEU A 185 6.90 7.28 -3.97
CA LEU A 185 7.03 8.71 -4.26
C LEU A 185 6.42 9.09 -5.62
N LEU A 186 6.62 8.28 -6.67
CA LEU A 186 6.04 8.53 -7.98
C LEU A 186 4.51 8.48 -7.95
N MET A 187 3.92 7.55 -7.21
CA MET A 187 2.46 7.46 -7.07
C MET A 187 1.89 8.64 -6.28
N ALA A 188 2.55 9.06 -5.20
CA ALA A 188 2.14 10.22 -4.42
C ALA A 188 2.34 11.54 -5.17
N GLY A 189 3.38 11.65 -5.99
CA GLY A 189 3.66 12.85 -6.78
C GLY A 189 2.82 13.00 -8.04
N ALA A 190 1.95 12.04 -8.35
CA ALA A 190 1.05 12.08 -9.50
C ALA A 190 -0.31 12.76 -9.19
N VAL A 191 -0.58 13.12 -7.94
CA VAL A 191 -1.85 13.69 -7.45
C VAL A 191 -1.72 15.09 -6.86
#